data_a2d074183ce4b0e5c3bf21a16858674a
#
_entry.id   a2d074183ce4b0e5c3bf21a16858674a
#
_cell.length_a   1.000
_cell.length_b   1.000
_cell.length_c   1.000
_cell.angle_alpha   90.00
_cell.angle_beta   90.00
_cell.angle_gamma   90.00
#
_symmetry.space_group_name_H-M   'P 1'
#
loop_
_entity.id
_entity.type
_entity.pdbx_description
1 polymer ?
#
loop_
_entity_poly.entity_id
_entity_poly.type
_entity_poly.pdbx_seq_one_letter_code
_entity_poly.pdbx_strand_id
1 'polypeptide(L)'
;MVRVLHVTNAFPYEGSIDYGVFIKEQIEAARDLGVESETVFINGREGGKKAYLKSRSKIHELAQKYDVVHCHHLYSGLATALALTGKPSVLSFLTDWPYEAEGINSMMARTLLCTIGVHWADRVIFKSPVPKHLTDPKKFINLPNGVDETHFGVRDRGEARRRLGLDQDAIYLLFVSSKGYHRPQKRYDVFTATRDQLNERAGYEKYRELLLVKQPRDVVIDYFAAADVHLLSSDFEGSPNSVKEALCCGLPVVSRDVGNVRDMLEGLPRAVTLDSADPNLLADAVEDVLGQSADREAVRAAFLAKGLDRHSITRRLVGIYEELARGAQR
;
A
#
# COMPACT_ATOMS: atom_id res chain seq x y z
N MET A 1 21.80 -18.03 -4.03
CA MET A 1 20.53 -17.81 -3.29
C MET A 1 20.83 -16.84 -2.17
N VAL A 2 20.11 -15.75 -2.06
CA VAL A 2 20.34 -14.73 -1.02
C VAL A 2 19.56 -15.09 0.24
N ARG A 3 20.19 -14.91 1.41
CA ARG A 3 19.56 -15.16 2.72
C ARG A 3 19.25 -13.83 3.40
N VAL A 4 18.00 -13.63 3.84
CA VAL A 4 17.52 -12.37 4.41
C VAL A 4 16.91 -12.58 5.78
N LEU A 5 17.40 -11.84 6.78
CA LEU A 5 16.76 -11.75 8.09
C LEU A 5 15.76 -10.57 8.07
N HIS A 6 14.48 -10.85 8.24
CA HIS A 6 13.47 -9.82 8.40
C HIS A 6 13.29 -9.45 9.86
N VAL A 7 13.34 -8.15 10.18
CA VAL A 7 13.05 -7.63 11.52
C VAL A 7 11.84 -6.72 11.43
N THR A 8 10.77 -7.04 12.15
CA THR A 8 9.51 -6.30 12.05
C THR A 8 8.81 -6.17 13.40
N ASN A 9 8.08 -5.06 13.57
CA ASN A 9 7.17 -4.85 14.69
C ASN A 9 5.69 -5.03 14.30
N ALA A 10 5.42 -5.41 13.05
CA ALA A 10 4.08 -5.68 12.55
C ALA A 10 4.09 -7.03 11.83
N PHE A 11 3.53 -8.04 12.46
CA PHE A 11 3.41 -9.40 11.94
C PHE A 11 2.20 -10.08 12.56
N PRO A 12 1.49 -10.98 11.85
CA PRO A 12 0.37 -11.72 12.42
C PRO A 12 0.78 -12.54 13.64
N TYR A 13 -0.04 -12.49 14.69
CA TYR A 13 0.16 -13.27 15.90
C TYR A 13 -1.21 -13.61 16.54
N GLU A 14 -1.24 -14.51 17.53
CA GLU A 14 -2.48 -15.03 18.13
C GLU A 14 -3.44 -13.92 18.61
N GLY A 15 -2.90 -12.82 19.14
CA GLY A 15 -3.70 -11.66 19.59
C GLY A 15 -4.18 -10.72 18.48
N SER A 16 -3.67 -10.86 17.23
CA SER A 16 -4.06 -10.01 16.09
C SER A 16 -3.61 -10.63 14.77
N ILE A 17 -4.45 -11.47 14.20
CA ILE A 17 -4.14 -12.23 12.97
C ILE A 17 -4.01 -11.36 11.72
N ASP A 18 -4.63 -10.18 11.72
CA ASP A 18 -4.58 -9.23 10.60
C ASP A 18 -3.40 -8.26 10.68
N TYR A 19 -2.61 -8.30 11.78
CA TYR A 19 -1.57 -7.31 11.98
C TYR A 19 -0.34 -7.59 11.16
N GLY A 20 -0.02 -6.69 10.22
CA GLY A 20 1.16 -6.80 9.37
C GLY A 20 1.08 -7.90 8.30
N VAL A 21 -0.11 -8.34 7.91
CA VAL A 21 -0.33 -9.37 6.86
C VAL A 21 0.43 -9.02 5.58
N PHE A 22 0.42 -7.76 5.16
CA PHE A 22 1.13 -7.32 3.96
C PHE A 22 2.65 -7.52 4.03
N ILE A 23 3.26 -7.49 5.23
CA ILE A 23 4.69 -7.80 5.43
C ILE A 23 4.91 -9.30 5.27
N LYS A 24 4.04 -10.10 5.89
CA LYS A 24 4.07 -11.56 5.76
C LYS A 24 3.98 -11.96 4.28
N GLU A 25 3.00 -11.42 3.55
CA GLU A 25 2.81 -11.67 2.12
C GLU A 25 4.02 -11.26 1.27
N GLN A 26 4.66 -10.12 1.60
CA GLN A 26 5.89 -9.69 0.91
C GLN A 26 7.05 -10.67 1.16
N ILE A 27 7.18 -11.19 2.38
CA ILE A 27 8.22 -12.18 2.74
C ILE A 27 7.95 -13.50 2.03
N GLU A 28 6.70 -13.97 2.01
CA GLU A 28 6.30 -15.20 1.31
C GLU A 28 6.56 -15.09 -0.18
N ALA A 29 6.16 -13.98 -0.81
CA ALA A 29 6.44 -13.74 -2.22
C ALA A 29 7.95 -13.71 -2.54
N ALA A 30 8.79 -13.20 -1.64
CA ALA A 30 10.24 -13.25 -1.83
C ALA A 30 10.79 -14.69 -1.70
N ARG A 31 10.22 -15.50 -0.81
CA ARG A 31 10.57 -16.94 -0.70
C ARG A 31 10.20 -17.71 -1.96
N ASP A 32 9.06 -17.41 -2.56
CA ASP A 32 8.62 -18.01 -3.83
C ASP A 32 9.60 -17.70 -4.98
N LEU A 33 10.33 -16.60 -4.89
CA LEU A 33 11.43 -16.23 -5.79
C LEU A 33 12.81 -16.75 -5.35
N GLY A 34 12.87 -17.65 -4.37
CA GLY A 34 14.09 -18.32 -3.96
C GLY A 34 14.89 -17.60 -2.87
N VAL A 35 14.32 -16.62 -2.15
CA VAL A 35 14.97 -16.01 -0.99
C VAL A 35 14.79 -16.91 0.22
N GLU A 36 15.90 -17.34 0.82
CA GLU A 36 15.87 -17.97 2.14
C GLU A 36 15.71 -16.92 3.22
N SER A 37 14.71 -17.03 4.09
CA SER A 37 14.48 -15.99 5.09
C SER A 37 13.89 -16.48 6.40
N GLU A 38 14.25 -15.76 7.49
CA GLU A 38 13.66 -15.89 8.83
C GLU A 38 13.14 -14.52 9.28
N THR A 39 12.18 -14.51 10.21
CA THR A 39 11.56 -13.29 10.73
C THR A 39 11.74 -13.18 12.24
N VAL A 40 12.29 -12.06 12.69
CA VAL A 40 12.26 -11.62 14.08
C VAL A 40 11.10 -10.65 14.26
N PHE A 41 10.03 -11.11 14.88
CA PHE A 41 8.91 -10.27 15.27
C PHE A 41 9.15 -9.65 16.64
N ILE A 42 9.07 -8.31 16.70
CA ILE A 42 9.18 -7.51 17.93
C ILE A 42 7.78 -7.04 18.31
N ASN A 43 7.10 -7.76 19.20
CA ASN A 43 5.78 -7.36 19.65
C ASN A 43 5.84 -6.14 20.59
N GLY A 44 5.95 -4.96 19.98
CA GLY A 44 5.96 -3.69 20.71
C GLY A 44 4.60 -3.29 21.29
N ARG A 45 3.50 -3.90 20.85
CA ARG A 45 2.15 -3.64 21.40
C ARG A 45 2.01 -4.21 22.81
N GLU A 46 2.55 -5.40 23.05
CA GLU A 46 2.52 -6.06 24.35
C GLU A 46 3.74 -5.74 25.20
N GLY A 47 4.93 -5.73 24.61
CA GLY A 47 6.20 -5.53 25.32
C GLY A 47 6.67 -4.08 25.42
N GLY A 48 5.98 -3.13 24.81
CA GLY A 48 6.34 -1.71 24.79
C GLY A 48 7.75 -1.47 24.21
N LYS A 49 8.35 -0.33 24.55
CA LYS A 49 9.70 0.05 24.07
C LYS A 49 10.80 -0.93 24.53
N LYS A 50 10.60 -1.63 25.65
CA LYS A 50 11.56 -2.60 26.18
C LYS A 50 11.73 -3.83 25.27
N ALA A 51 10.68 -4.19 24.49
CA ALA A 51 10.75 -5.31 23.55
C ALA A 51 11.85 -5.10 22.49
N TYR A 52 12.00 -3.88 22.00
CA TYR A 52 13.04 -3.53 21.01
C TYR A 52 14.46 -3.70 21.58
N LEU A 53 14.69 -3.26 22.81
CA LEU A 53 16.00 -3.43 23.47
C LEU A 53 16.33 -4.90 23.75
N LYS A 54 15.35 -5.68 24.19
CA LYS A 54 15.51 -7.11 24.48
C LYS A 54 15.80 -7.93 23.21
N SER A 55 15.28 -7.50 22.06
CA SER A 55 15.46 -8.22 20.79
C SER A 55 16.88 -8.14 20.21
N ARG A 56 17.73 -7.22 20.70
CA ARG A 56 19.06 -6.93 20.14
C ARG A 56 19.96 -8.16 20.05
N SER A 57 20.11 -8.92 21.14
CA SER A 57 20.97 -10.11 21.17
C SER A 57 20.51 -11.15 20.16
N LYS A 58 19.20 -11.40 20.09
CA LYS A 58 18.61 -12.32 19.10
C LYS A 58 18.84 -11.86 17.68
N ILE A 59 18.66 -10.56 17.41
CA ILE A 59 18.91 -9.97 16.07
C ILE A 59 20.38 -10.13 15.71
N HIS A 60 21.30 -9.81 16.63
CA HIS A 60 22.75 -9.98 16.41
C HIS A 60 23.11 -11.41 16.05
N GLU A 61 22.70 -12.36 16.87
CA GLU A 61 23.00 -13.78 16.68
C GLU A 61 22.47 -14.33 15.36
N LEU A 62 21.18 -14.07 15.08
CA LEU A 62 20.56 -14.55 13.84
C LEU A 62 21.16 -13.88 12.60
N ALA A 63 21.46 -12.58 12.65
CA ALA A 63 22.02 -11.86 11.51
C ALA A 63 23.31 -12.49 10.99
N GLN A 64 24.10 -13.17 11.84
CA GLN A 64 25.33 -13.83 11.40
C GLN A 64 25.09 -14.94 10.37
N LYS A 65 23.89 -15.52 10.34
CA LYS A 65 23.50 -16.61 9.43
C LYS A 65 22.95 -16.09 8.08
N TYR A 66 22.72 -14.77 7.96
CA TYR A 66 22.07 -14.14 6.80
C TYR A 66 23.01 -13.17 6.10
N ASP A 67 22.71 -12.89 4.84
CA ASP A 67 23.52 -12.03 3.99
C ASP A 67 23.08 -10.56 4.08
N VAL A 68 21.77 -10.31 4.30
CA VAL A 68 21.13 -9.00 4.41
C VAL A 68 20.14 -8.98 5.57
N VAL A 69 20.02 -7.83 6.26
CA VAL A 69 18.95 -7.60 7.25
C VAL A 69 17.95 -6.59 6.70
N HIS A 70 16.67 -6.99 6.59
CA HIS A 70 15.60 -6.09 6.16
C HIS A 70 14.68 -5.73 7.33
N CYS A 71 14.69 -4.46 7.70
CA CYS A 71 13.89 -3.89 8.79
C CYS A 71 12.61 -3.26 8.23
N HIS A 72 11.46 -3.77 8.67
CA HIS A 72 10.16 -3.19 8.36
C HIS A 72 9.74 -2.24 9.47
N HIS A 73 9.70 -0.96 9.18
CA HIS A 73 9.44 0.13 10.11
C HIS A 73 10.68 0.64 10.86
N LEU A 74 10.68 1.94 11.16
CA LEU A 74 11.79 2.65 11.78
C LEU A 74 12.28 2.04 13.11
N TYR A 75 11.35 1.69 14.02
CA TYR A 75 11.76 1.16 15.32
C TYR A 75 12.46 -0.21 15.23
N SER A 76 12.07 -1.03 14.26
CA SER A 76 12.78 -2.27 13.94
C SER A 76 14.18 -1.99 13.40
N GLY A 77 14.32 -0.96 12.56
CA GLY A 77 15.61 -0.47 12.07
C GLY A 77 16.52 0.02 13.20
N LEU A 78 16.01 0.83 14.11
CA LEU A 78 16.77 1.31 15.27
C LEU A 78 17.21 0.17 16.20
N ALA A 79 16.34 -0.83 16.45
CA ALA A 79 16.72 -2.00 17.23
C ALA A 79 17.85 -2.79 16.55
N THR A 80 17.82 -2.90 15.23
CA THR A 80 18.84 -3.59 14.42
C THR A 80 20.16 -2.80 14.40
N ALA A 81 20.10 -1.48 14.26
CA ALA A 81 21.27 -0.61 14.34
C ALA A 81 22.00 -0.79 15.69
N LEU A 82 21.23 -0.80 16.80
CA LEU A 82 21.75 -1.05 18.14
C LEU A 82 22.24 -2.50 18.37
N ALA A 83 21.84 -3.45 17.54
CA ALA A 83 22.31 -4.83 17.58
C ALA A 83 23.70 -4.99 16.95
N LEU A 84 24.22 -3.99 16.21
CA LEU A 84 25.55 -4.00 15.60
C LEU A 84 25.83 -5.28 14.79
N THR A 85 24.93 -5.58 13.86
CA THR A 85 24.97 -6.84 13.10
C THR A 85 26.15 -6.95 12.14
N GLY A 86 26.70 -5.81 11.68
CA GLY A 86 27.74 -5.76 10.65
C GLY A 86 27.29 -6.22 9.26
N LYS A 87 25.98 -6.39 9.05
CA LYS A 87 25.42 -6.87 7.79
C LYS A 87 24.79 -5.72 6.99
N PRO A 88 24.80 -5.82 5.65
CA PRO A 88 24.04 -4.91 4.81
C PRO A 88 22.58 -4.82 5.24
N SER A 89 22.05 -3.61 5.22
CA SER A 89 20.76 -3.29 5.83
C SER A 89 19.81 -2.61 4.87
N VAL A 90 18.55 -3.05 4.88
CA VAL A 90 17.42 -2.40 4.21
C VAL A 90 16.46 -1.90 5.28
N LEU A 91 16.00 -0.65 5.15
CA LEU A 91 14.96 -0.08 6.00
C LEU A 91 13.74 0.30 5.16
N SER A 92 12.58 -0.32 5.43
CA SER A 92 11.32 0.05 4.81
C SER A 92 10.49 0.97 5.69
N PHE A 93 10.14 2.16 5.18
CA PHE A 93 9.10 3.01 5.74
C PHE A 93 7.74 2.57 5.19
N LEU A 94 6.82 2.21 6.10
CA LEU A 94 5.51 1.63 5.77
C LEU A 94 4.41 2.68 5.67
N THR A 95 4.62 3.86 6.28
CA THR A 95 3.69 4.98 6.33
C THR A 95 4.43 6.29 6.04
N ASP A 96 3.69 7.35 5.70
CA ASP A 96 4.23 8.69 5.50
C ASP A 96 4.62 9.31 6.84
N TRP A 97 5.82 9.03 7.22
CA TRP A 97 6.39 9.51 8.45
C TRP A 97 7.34 10.69 8.14
N PRO A 98 7.33 11.79 8.90
CA PRO A 98 6.86 12.00 10.27
C PRO A 98 5.47 12.65 10.43
N TYR A 99 4.67 12.75 9.38
CA TYR A 99 3.44 13.56 9.31
C TYR A 99 2.28 13.09 10.21
N GLU A 100 2.34 11.88 10.76
CA GLU A 100 1.34 11.37 11.71
C GLU A 100 1.60 11.77 13.19
N ALA A 101 2.55 12.69 13.44
CA ALA A 101 2.92 13.05 14.80
C ALA A 101 2.04 14.17 15.35
N GLU A 102 1.35 13.92 16.44
CA GLU A 102 0.66 14.94 17.18
C GLU A 102 1.63 15.77 18.06
N GLY A 103 1.72 17.07 17.78
CA GLY A 103 2.53 18.04 18.53
C GLY A 103 3.99 18.17 18.09
N ILE A 104 4.54 19.37 18.26
CA ILE A 104 5.86 19.78 17.75
C ILE A 104 7.02 18.95 18.31
N ASN A 105 6.98 18.62 19.61
CA ASN A 105 8.03 17.84 20.26
C ASN A 105 8.06 16.39 19.75
N SER A 106 6.88 15.81 19.49
CA SER A 106 6.77 14.48 18.90
C SER A 106 7.28 14.46 17.47
N MET A 107 6.99 15.50 16.69
CA MET A 107 7.46 15.66 15.32
C MET A 107 8.98 15.80 15.27
N MET A 108 9.59 16.63 16.14
CA MET A 108 11.05 16.80 16.21
C MET A 108 11.76 15.50 16.59
N ALA A 109 11.28 14.81 17.63
CA ALA A 109 11.85 13.53 18.06
C ALA A 109 11.76 12.47 16.98
N ARG A 110 10.64 12.39 16.26
CA ARG A 110 10.44 11.47 15.16
C ARG A 110 11.33 11.83 13.98
N THR A 111 11.46 13.10 13.60
CA THR A 111 12.36 13.54 12.52
C THR A 111 13.80 13.15 12.83
N LEU A 112 14.27 13.35 14.07
CA LEU A 112 15.61 12.90 14.48
C LEU A 112 15.80 11.40 14.33
N LEU A 113 14.84 10.59 14.80
CA LEU A 113 14.90 9.14 14.69
C LEU A 113 14.88 8.67 13.23
N CYS A 114 14.09 9.33 12.36
CA CYS A 114 14.10 9.06 10.91
C CYS A 114 15.46 9.37 10.31
N THR A 115 16.03 10.50 10.64
CA THR A 115 17.34 10.90 10.15
C THR A 115 18.39 9.86 10.53
N ILE A 116 18.39 9.38 11.77
CA ILE A 116 19.29 8.31 12.23
C ILE A 116 19.07 7.04 11.39
N GLY A 117 17.82 6.58 11.25
CA GLY A 117 17.48 5.37 10.50
C GLY A 117 17.88 5.46 9.03
N VAL A 118 17.60 6.60 8.40
CA VAL A 118 17.94 6.87 7.00
C VAL A 118 19.46 6.87 6.77
N HIS A 119 20.25 7.42 7.70
CA HIS A 119 21.72 7.43 7.56
C HIS A 119 22.35 6.07 7.85
N TRP A 120 21.78 5.32 8.79
CA TRP A 120 22.28 4.00 9.16
C TRP A 120 22.08 2.94 8.06
N ALA A 121 20.90 2.89 7.43
CA ALA A 121 20.60 1.86 6.45
C ALA A 121 21.36 2.04 5.13
N ASP A 122 21.79 0.94 4.51
CA ASP A 122 22.44 0.94 3.18
C ASP A 122 21.42 1.20 2.06
N ARG A 123 20.20 0.72 2.22
CA ARG A 123 19.06 1.02 1.35
C ARG A 123 17.85 1.41 2.17
N VAL A 124 17.12 2.41 1.72
CA VAL A 124 15.87 2.87 2.35
C VAL A 124 14.75 2.79 1.34
N ILE A 125 13.72 2.02 1.67
CA ILE A 125 12.55 1.81 0.82
C ILE A 125 11.39 2.64 1.38
N PHE A 126 10.84 3.51 0.53
CA PHE A 126 9.62 4.25 0.79
C PHE A 126 8.45 3.60 0.06
N LYS A 127 7.33 3.41 0.77
CA LYS A 127 6.08 2.91 0.17
C LYS A 127 5.30 4.04 -0.52
N SER A 128 5.51 5.27 -0.10
CA SER A 128 5.09 6.54 -0.71
C SER A 128 6.23 7.16 -1.52
N PRO A 129 6.00 8.29 -2.21
CA PRO A 129 7.06 9.01 -2.90
C PRO A 129 8.25 9.33 -1.99
N VAL A 130 9.47 9.19 -2.53
CA VAL A 130 10.68 9.55 -1.79
C VAL A 130 10.67 11.06 -1.48
N PRO A 131 10.94 11.47 -0.23
CA PRO A 131 11.02 12.90 0.10
C PRO A 131 12.04 13.63 -0.79
N LYS A 132 11.66 14.80 -1.33
CA LYS A 132 12.44 15.55 -2.34
C LYS A 132 13.87 15.89 -1.93
N HIS A 133 14.15 15.99 -0.62
CA HIS A 133 15.50 16.27 -0.10
C HIS A 133 16.43 15.04 -0.06
N LEU A 134 15.89 13.84 -0.29
CA LEU A 134 16.65 12.58 -0.35
C LEU A 134 16.92 12.25 -1.82
N THR A 135 18.10 12.61 -2.32
CA THR A 135 18.38 12.65 -3.76
C THR A 135 19.19 11.46 -4.29
N ASP A 136 19.76 10.60 -3.44
CA ASP A 136 20.52 9.43 -3.90
C ASP A 136 19.58 8.28 -4.31
N PRO A 137 19.38 8.02 -5.63
CA PRO A 137 18.45 7.01 -6.11
C PRO A 137 18.95 5.56 -5.87
N LYS A 138 20.23 5.39 -5.55
CA LYS A 138 20.75 4.07 -5.17
C LYS A 138 20.38 3.73 -3.73
N LYS A 139 20.35 4.73 -2.86
CA LYS A 139 20.01 4.56 -1.44
C LYS A 139 18.53 4.67 -1.16
N PHE A 140 17.84 5.65 -1.77
CA PHE A 140 16.44 5.98 -1.51
C PHE A 140 15.55 5.51 -2.64
N ILE A 141 14.75 4.50 -2.38
CA ILE A 141 14.03 3.76 -3.40
C ILE A 141 12.53 3.86 -3.12
N ASN A 142 11.76 4.32 -4.10
CA ASN A 142 10.31 4.15 -4.07
C ASN A 142 9.96 2.73 -4.52
N LEU A 143 9.46 1.92 -3.59
CA LEU A 143 8.99 0.57 -3.85
C LEU A 143 7.69 0.33 -3.07
N PRO A 144 6.53 0.66 -3.66
CA PRO A 144 5.24 0.47 -3.02
C PRO A 144 4.96 -1.03 -2.79
N ASN A 145 3.88 -1.34 -2.06
CA ASN A 145 3.42 -2.72 -2.01
C ASN A 145 2.82 -3.10 -3.35
N GLY A 146 3.15 -4.29 -3.85
CA GLY A 146 2.51 -4.86 -5.03
C GLY A 146 1.12 -5.37 -4.71
N VAL A 147 0.22 -5.33 -5.70
CA VAL A 147 -1.09 -5.97 -5.62
C VAL A 147 -0.97 -7.44 -6.02
N ASP A 148 -1.74 -8.28 -5.37
CA ASP A 148 -1.86 -9.72 -5.72
C ASP A 148 -2.67 -9.89 -7.01
N GLU A 149 -1.98 -9.92 -8.14
CA GLU A 149 -2.55 -10.04 -9.48
C GLU A 149 -3.19 -11.40 -9.76
N THR A 150 -2.91 -12.39 -8.92
CA THR A 150 -3.54 -13.72 -9.02
C THR A 150 -4.87 -13.77 -8.28
N HIS A 151 -5.01 -12.98 -7.22
CA HIS A 151 -6.25 -12.85 -6.46
C HIS A 151 -7.16 -11.78 -7.06
N PHE A 152 -6.62 -10.59 -7.33
CA PHE A 152 -7.36 -9.48 -7.94
C PHE A 152 -7.31 -9.59 -9.48
N GLY A 153 -8.45 -9.72 -10.12
CA GLY A 153 -8.58 -9.85 -11.55
C GLY A 153 -9.97 -9.47 -12.02
N VAL A 154 -10.13 -9.36 -13.34
CA VAL A 154 -11.43 -9.07 -13.93
C VAL A 154 -12.38 -10.23 -13.67
N ARG A 155 -13.58 -9.93 -13.19
CA ARG A 155 -14.65 -10.89 -12.95
C ARG A 155 -15.97 -10.39 -13.55
N ASP A 156 -16.91 -11.29 -13.73
CA ASP A 156 -18.25 -10.96 -14.20
C ASP A 156 -18.97 -10.06 -13.18
N ARG A 157 -19.34 -8.85 -13.64
CA ARG A 157 -20.02 -7.83 -12.83
C ARG A 157 -21.40 -8.28 -12.38
N GLY A 158 -22.16 -8.91 -13.28
CA GLY A 158 -23.53 -9.34 -12.96
C GLY A 158 -23.56 -10.46 -11.94
N GLU A 159 -22.61 -11.41 -12.02
CA GLU A 159 -22.46 -12.42 -10.97
C GLU A 159 -22.05 -11.84 -9.63
N ALA A 160 -21.09 -10.93 -9.60
CA ALA A 160 -20.66 -10.25 -8.37
C ALA A 160 -21.82 -9.48 -7.73
N ARG A 161 -22.63 -8.78 -8.53
CA ARG A 161 -23.84 -8.10 -8.05
C ARG A 161 -24.88 -9.06 -7.48
N ARG A 162 -25.11 -10.20 -8.13
CA ARG A 162 -26.03 -11.23 -7.59
C ARG A 162 -25.55 -11.76 -6.24
N ARG A 163 -24.23 -12.04 -6.10
CA ARG A 163 -23.67 -12.52 -4.82
C ARG A 163 -23.79 -11.48 -3.70
N LEU A 164 -23.67 -10.21 -4.03
CA LEU A 164 -23.79 -9.11 -3.07
C LEU A 164 -25.22 -8.61 -2.87
N GLY A 165 -26.22 -9.15 -3.60
CA GLY A 165 -27.62 -8.71 -3.53
C GLY A 165 -27.85 -7.30 -4.09
N LEU A 166 -27.05 -6.88 -5.08
CA LEU A 166 -27.07 -5.55 -5.67
C LEU A 166 -27.97 -5.48 -6.91
N ASP A 167 -28.51 -4.30 -7.17
CA ASP A 167 -29.25 -3.98 -8.37
C ASP A 167 -28.38 -4.09 -9.62
N GLN A 168 -28.90 -4.73 -10.68
CA GLN A 168 -28.14 -4.95 -11.92
C GLN A 168 -27.99 -3.67 -12.77
N ASP A 169 -28.91 -2.74 -12.66
CA ASP A 169 -29.04 -1.55 -13.54
C ASP A 169 -28.46 -0.28 -12.90
N ALA A 170 -28.23 -0.26 -11.58
CA ALA A 170 -27.65 0.88 -10.89
C ALA A 170 -26.15 1.04 -11.24
N ILE A 171 -25.65 2.29 -11.14
CA ILE A 171 -24.20 2.58 -11.22
C ILE A 171 -23.65 2.68 -9.80
N TYR A 172 -22.66 1.83 -9.48
CA TYR A 172 -22.08 1.76 -8.15
C TYR A 172 -20.72 2.47 -8.08
N LEU A 173 -20.64 3.49 -7.22
CA LEU A 173 -19.39 4.14 -6.82
C LEU A 173 -18.83 3.40 -5.60
N LEU A 174 -17.62 2.87 -5.70
CA LEU A 174 -16.96 2.13 -4.64
C LEU A 174 -16.19 3.08 -3.71
N PHE A 175 -16.52 3.02 -2.41
CA PHE A 175 -15.75 3.62 -1.33
C PHE A 175 -15.08 2.54 -0.50
N VAL A 176 -13.76 2.67 -0.23
CA VAL A 176 -12.99 1.67 0.50
C VAL A 176 -12.41 2.24 1.80
N SER A 177 -12.77 1.64 2.94
CA SER A 177 -12.25 2.04 4.25
C SER A 177 -12.20 0.88 5.23
N SER A 178 -11.03 0.58 5.79
CA SER A 178 -10.85 -0.49 6.79
C SER A 178 -11.50 -0.21 8.16
N LYS A 179 -11.83 1.06 8.46
CA LYS A 179 -12.40 1.49 9.76
C LYS A 179 -13.79 2.13 9.63
N GLY A 180 -14.49 1.91 8.50
CA GLY A 180 -15.80 2.50 8.24
C GLY A 180 -15.72 4.00 7.93
N TYR A 181 -16.84 4.69 8.12
CA TYR A 181 -17.01 6.13 7.80
C TYR A 181 -16.20 7.07 8.71
N HIS A 182 -15.68 6.57 9.83
CA HIS A 182 -15.07 7.36 10.90
C HIS A 182 -13.58 7.67 10.69
N ARG A 183 -13.06 7.53 9.47
CA ARG A 183 -11.72 8.03 9.12
C ARG A 183 -11.83 9.38 8.41
N PRO A 184 -11.68 10.53 9.12
CA PRO A 184 -11.87 11.86 8.50
C PRO A 184 -11.04 12.07 7.24
N GLN A 185 -9.81 11.56 7.21
CA GLN A 185 -8.92 11.67 6.05
C GLN A 185 -9.45 11.00 4.78
N LYS A 186 -10.39 10.04 4.90
CA LYS A 186 -11.01 9.37 3.74
C LYS A 186 -12.06 10.23 3.06
N ARG A 187 -12.49 11.34 3.71
CA ARG A 187 -13.42 12.31 3.17
C ARG A 187 -14.68 11.65 2.59
N TYR A 188 -15.35 10.85 3.42
CA TYR A 188 -16.64 10.26 3.06
C TYR A 188 -17.70 11.33 2.72
N ASP A 189 -17.60 12.50 3.34
CA ASP A 189 -18.41 13.68 3.03
C ASP A 189 -18.29 14.11 1.56
N VAL A 190 -17.06 14.16 1.02
CA VAL A 190 -16.79 14.47 -0.39
C VAL A 190 -17.32 13.38 -1.31
N PHE A 191 -17.13 12.10 -0.92
CA PHE A 191 -17.65 10.96 -1.69
C PHE A 191 -19.16 11.01 -1.84
N THR A 192 -19.90 11.21 -0.74
CA THR A 192 -21.37 11.30 -0.78
C THR A 192 -21.86 12.52 -1.53
N ALA A 193 -21.23 13.70 -1.32
CA ALA A 193 -21.56 14.90 -2.07
C ALA A 193 -21.35 14.72 -3.58
N THR A 194 -20.30 14.00 -4.02
CA THR A 194 -20.08 13.68 -5.45
C THR A 194 -21.21 12.79 -6.00
N ARG A 195 -21.59 11.74 -5.26
CA ARG A 195 -22.74 10.89 -5.64
C ARG A 195 -24.03 11.70 -5.76
N ASP A 196 -24.29 12.58 -4.81
CA ASP A 196 -25.51 13.37 -4.77
C ASP A 196 -25.57 14.35 -5.97
N GLN A 197 -24.43 14.96 -6.34
CA GLN A 197 -24.33 15.79 -7.57
C GLN A 197 -24.60 14.99 -8.85
N LEU A 198 -24.08 13.74 -8.93
CA LEU A 198 -24.36 12.87 -10.08
C LEU A 198 -25.85 12.53 -10.18
N ASN A 199 -26.53 12.26 -9.06
CA ASN A 199 -27.95 11.97 -9.02
C ASN A 199 -28.81 13.21 -9.32
N GLU A 200 -28.41 14.39 -8.85
CA GLU A 200 -29.07 15.66 -9.19
C GLU A 200 -29.06 15.91 -10.72
N ARG A 201 -27.90 15.71 -11.36
CA ARG A 201 -27.77 15.83 -12.83
C ARG A 201 -28.59 14.78 -13.57
N ALA A 202 -28.68 13.55 -13.07
CA ALA A 202 -29.47 12.50 -13.68
C ALA A 202 -30.98 12.70 -13.49
N GLY A 203 -31.41 13.48 -12.50
CA GLY A 203 -32.81 13.69 -12.13
C GLY A 203 -33.48 12.52 -11.40
N TYR A 204 -32.74 11.49 -11.05
CA TYR A 204 -33.18 10.33 -10.27
C TYR A 204 -31.99 9.60 -9.63
N GLU A 205 -32.28 8.65 -8.69
CA GLU A 205 -31.25 7.86 -8.01
C GLU A 205 -30.66 6.78 -8.94
N LYS A 206 -29.74 7.21 -9.79
CA LYS A 206 -28.99 6.37 -10.75
C LYS A 206 -27.69 5.83 -10.14
N TYR A 207 -27.00 6.70 -9.38
CA TYR A 207 -25.70 6.42 -8.79
C TYR A 207 -25.87 6.03 -7.33
N ARG A 208 -25.39 4.85 -6.97
CA ARG A 208 -25.45 4.32 -5.62
C ARG A 208 -24.07 4.11 -5.04
N GLU A 209 -23.97 4.23 -3.74
CA GLU A 209 -22.74 3.91 -3.04
C GLU A 209 -22.58 2.38 -2.87
N LEU A 210 -21.34 1.93 -3.00
CA LEU A 210 -20.93 0.58 -2.61
C LEU A 210 -19.79 0.70 -1.59
N LEU A 211 -20.03 0.24 -0.37
CA LEU A 211 -19.13 0.48 0.76
C LEU A 211 -18.36 -0.78 1.11
N LEU A 212 -17.06 -0.77 0.85
CA LEU A 212 -16.16 -1.87 1.23
C LEU A 212 -15.54 -1.57 2.60
N VAL A 213 -16.09 -2.20 3.65
CA VAL A 213 -15.63 -2.04 5.03
C VAL A 213 -15.50 -3.41 5.68
N LYS A 214 -14.30 -3.76 6.15
CA LYS A 214 -14.01 -4.98 6.94
C LYS A 214 -14.62 -6.28 6.38
N GLN A 215 -14.53 -6.47 5.08
CA GLN A 215 -14.98 -7.71 4.47
C GLN A 215 -13.87 -8.78 4.44
N PRO A 216 -14.23 -10.06 4.48
CA PRO A 216 -13.31 -11.16 4.19
C PRO A 216 -12.63 -10.98 2.83
N ARG A 217 -11.38 -11.40 2.70
CA ARG A 217 -10.57 -11.15 1.49
C ARG A 217 -11.16 -11.76 0.22
N ASP A 218 -11.79 -12.91 0.32
CA ASP A 218 -12.48 -13.60 -0.76
C ASP A 218 -13.73 -12.86 -1.26
N VAL A 219 -14.37 -12.07 -0.38
CA VAL A 219 -15.53 -11.23 -0.70
C VAL A 219 -15.10 -9.87 -1.27
N VAL A 220 -13.94 -9.37 -0.86
CA VAL A 220 -13.42 -8.04 -1.30
C VAL A 220 -13.40 -7.93 -2.83
N ILE A 221 -12.99 -8.97 -3.54
CA ILE A 221 -12.91 -8.95 -5.01
C ILE A 221 -14.29 -8.78 -5.67
N ASP A 222 -15.37 -9.28 -5.05
CA ASP A 222 -16.72 -9.10 -5.58
C ASP A 222 -17.17 -7.64 -5.52
N TYR A 223 -16.71 -6.86 -4.52
CA TYR A 223 -16.96 -5.42 -4.47
C TYR A 223 -16.30 -4.69 -5.63
N PHE A 224 -15.04 -5.00 -5.95
CA PHE A 224 -14.35 -4.42 -7.11
C PHE A 224 -14.97 -4.85 -8.43
N ALA A 225 -15.44 -6.08 -8.53
CA ALA A 225 -16.12 -6.58 -9.72
C ALA A 225 -17.50 -5.94 -9.92
N ALA A 226 -18.29 -5.79 -8.84
CA ALA A 226 -19.66 -5.26 -8.86
C ALA A 226 -19.72 -3.75 -9.12
N ALA A 227 -18.71 -2.99 -8.72
CA ALA A 227 -18.63 -1.53 -8.87
C ALA A 227 -18.45 -1.11 -10.33
N ASP A 228 -18.78 0.13 -10.65
CA ASP A 228 -18.56 0.76 -11.96
C ASP A 228 -17.37 1.72 -11.94
N VAL A 229 -17.08 2.34 -10.77
CA VAL A 229 -15.92 3.21 -10.57
C VAL A 229 -15.49 3.19 -9.11
N HIS A 230 -14.18 3.21 -8.85
CA HIS A 230 -13.64 3.49 -7.53
C HIS A 230 -13.35 4.98 -7.39
N LEU A 231 -14.00 5.64 -6.43
CA LEU A 231 -13.79 7.06 -6.12
C LEU A 231 -12.95 7.18 -4.84
N LEU A 232 -11.70 7.62 -4.97
CA LEU A 232 -10.81 7.93 -3.84
C LEU A 232 -10.88 9.42 -3.51
N SER A 233 -11.65 9.76 -2.49
CA SER A 233 -11.87 11.16 -2.02
C SER A 233 -10.88 11.61 -0.94
N SER A 234 -9.93 10.76 -0.51
CA SER A 234 -9.02 10.99 0.62
C SER A 234 -8.23 12.30 0.51
N ASP A 235 -7.97 12.94 1.67
CA ASP A 235 -7.10 14.12 1.73
C ASP A 235 -5.61 13.74 1.66
N PHE A 236 -5.24 12.57 2.15
CA PHE A 236 -3.87 12.03 2.04
C PHE A 236 -3.84 10.51 2.06
N GLU A 237 -2.91 9.95 1.32
CA GLU A 237 -2.56 8.53 1.25
C GLU A 237 -1.05 8.41 0.99
N GLY A 238 -0.46 7.25 1.26
CA GLY A 238 0.92 6.97 0.82
C GLY A 238 0.94 6.33 -0.57
N SER A 239 0.51 5.08 -0.63
CA SER A 239 0.32 4.30 -1.86
C SER A 239 -0.91 3.43 -1.68
N PRO A 240 -2.11 3.93 -2.02
CA PRO A 240 -3.37 3.29 -1.66
C PRO A 240 -3.53 1.94 -2.35
N ASN A 241 -3.65 0.87 -1.55
CA ASN A 241 -3.86 -0.48 -2.08
C ASN A 241 -5.20 -0.58 -2.82
N SER A 242 -6.26 0.12 -2.35
CA SER A 242 -7.56 0.08 -3.00
C SER A 242 -7.53 0.55 -4.46
N VAL A 243 -6.66 1.52 -4.79
CA VAL A 243 -6.46 1.97 -6.19
C VAL A 243 -5.79 0.86 -7.02
N LYS A 244 -4.74 0.22 -6.48
CA LYS A 244 -4.05 -0.89 -7.18
C LYS A 244 -4.96 -2.10 -7.36
N GLU A 245 -5.75 -2.43 -6.33
CA GLU A 245 -6.74 -3.51 -6.36
C GLU A 245 -7.84 -3.23 -7.40
N ALA A 246 -8.36 -1.98 -7.43
CA ALA A 246 -9.33 -1.54 -8.43
C ALA A 246 -8.78 -1.68 -9.85
N LEU A 247 -7.61 -1.12 -10.12
CA LEU A 247 -6.97 -1.19 -11.44
C LEU A 247 -6.63 -2.64 -11.85
N CYS A 248 -6.22 -3.47 -10.90
CA CYS A 248 -5.96 -4.88 -11.12
C CYS A 248 -7.24 -5.67 -11.47
N CYS A 249 -8.41 -5.25 -10.95
CA CYS A 249 -9.73 -5.74 -11.34
C CYS A 249 -10.29 -5.05 -12.60
N GLY A 250 -9.52 -4.17 -13.24
CA GLY A 250 -9.97 -3.42 -14.41
C GLY A 250 -11.05 -2.39 -14.10
N LEU A 251 -11.23 -2.03 -12.83
CA LEU A 251 -12.22 -1.04 -12.41
C LEU A 251 -11.71 0.37 -12.69
N PRO A 252 -12.50 1.23 -13.35
CA PRO A 252 -12.19 2.65 -13.52
C PRO A 252 -11.91 3.35 -12.18
N VAL A 253 -11.01 4.32 -12.19
CA VAL A 253 -10.61 5.03 -10.96
C VAL A 253 -10.70 6.54 -11.17
N VAL A 254 -11.41 7.20 -10.27
CA VAL A 254 -11.34 8.65 -10.08
C VAL A 254 -10.73 8.91 -8.72
N SER A 255 -9.67 9.69 -8.66
CA SER A 255 -8.96 9.94 -7.42
C SER A 255 -8.56 11.40 -7.26
N ARG A 256 -8.56 11.87 -6.02
CA ARG A 256 -7.78 13.06 -5.69
C ARG A 256 -6.28 12.75 -5.79
N ASP A 257 -5.48 13.80 -6.05
CA ASP A 257 -4.03 13.69 -6.14
C ASP A 257 -3.41 13.53 -4.73
N VAL A 258 -3.27 12.29 -4.32
CA VAL A 258 -2.74 11.95 -2.99
C VAL A 258 -1.70 10.83 -3.09
N GLY A 259 -0.62 10.97 -2.32
CA GLY A 259 0.48 9.99 -2.32
C GLY A 259 1.12 9.83 -3.69
N ASN A 260 1.17 8.61 -4.21
CA ASN A 260 1.68 8.30 -5.55
C ASN A 260 0.57 7.99 -6.58
N VAL A 261 -0.66 8.41 -6.32
CA VAL A 261 -1.81 8.07 -7.19
C VAL A 261 -1.63 8.67 -8.59
N ARG A 262 -1.16 9.91 -8.72
CA ARG A 262 -0.90 10.53 -10.02
C ARG A 262 -0.01 9.64 -10.89
N ASP A 263 1.13 9.22 -10.36
CA ASP A 263 2.08 8.34 -11.08
C ASP A 263 1.47 6.98 -11.42
N MET A 264 0.59 6.45 -10.54
CA MET A 264 -0.12 5.21 -10.80
C MET A 264 -1.14 5.33 -11.93
N LEU A 265 -1.89 6.42 -12.01
CA LEU A 265 -2.98 6.61 -12.97
C LEU A 265 -2.52 7.19 -14.29
N GLU A 266 -1.38 7.88 -14.35
CA GLU A 266 -0.89 8.53 -15.56
C GLU A 266 -0.82 7.56 -16.76
N GLY A 267 -1.49 7.94 -17.86
CA GLY A 267 -1.52 7.15 -19.09
C GLY A 267 -2.40 5.90 -19.04
N LEU A 268 -3.12 5.64 -17.96
CA LEU A 268 -4.07 4.53 -17.89
C LEU A 268 -5.43 4.94 -18.50
N PRO A 269 -6.10 4.05 -19.26
CA PRO A 269 -7.46 4.29 -19.70
C PRO A 269 -8.42 4.28 -18.51
N ARG A 270 -9.48 5.07 -18.57
CA ARG A 270 -10.54 5.15 -17.56
C ARG A 270 -10.02 5.42 -16.15
N ALA A 271 -8.97 6.21 -16.05
CA ALA A 271 -8.34 6.57 -14.78
C ALA A 271 -7.95 8.05 -14.79
N VAL A 272 -8.33 8.80 -13.76
CA VAL A 272 -8.08 10.24 -13.67
C VAL A 272 -7.73 10.67 -12.26
N THR A 273 -6.83 11.65 -12.16
CA THR A 273 -6.42 12.27 -10.90
C THR A 273 -6.75 13.74 -10.92
N LEU A 274 -7.41 14.25 -9.87
CA LEU A 274 -7.75 15.67 -9.71
C LEU A 274 -7.09 16.26 -8.46
N ASP A 275 -6.57 17.46 -8.60
CA ASP A 275 -6.07 18.26 -7.47
C ASP A 275 -7.22 19.12 -6.88
N SER A 276 -8.34 18.47 -6.60
CA SER A 276 -9.53 19.12 -6.07
C SER A 276 -10.37 18.18 -5.21
N ALA A 277 -11.06 18.75 -4.20
CA ALA A 277 -12.10 18.07 -3.42
C ALA A 277 -13.51 18.58 -3.81
N ASP A 278 -13.64 19.35 -4.90
CA ASP A 278 -14.94 19.84 -5.36
C ASP A 278 -15.77 18.66 -5.91
N PRO A 279 -16.95 18.39 -5.32
CA PRO A 279 -17.82 17.30 -5.76
C PRO A 279 -18.27 17.42 -7.22
N ASN A 280 -18.41 18.64 -7.77
CA ASN A 280 -18.79 18.83 -9.16
C ASN A 280 -17.70 18.38 -10.12
N LEU A 281 -16.44 18.75 -9.84
CA LEU A 281 -15.29 18.31 -10.66
C LEU A 281 -15.07 16.81 -10.58
N LEU A 282 -15.27 16.23 -9.40
CA LEU A 282 -15.21 14.78 -9.22
C LEU A 282 -16.36 14.08 -9.97
N ALA A 283 -17.56 14.66 -9.99
CA ALA A 283 -18.70 14.14 -10.75
C ALA A 283 -18.44 14.18 -12.27
N ASP A 284 -17.88 15.28 -12.79
CA ASP A 284 -17.46 15.40 -14.20
C ASP A 284 -16.49 14.27 -14.55
N ALA A 285 -15.48 14.06 -13.70
CA ALA A 285 -14.47 13.01 -13.91
C ALA A 285 -15.07 11.59 -13.86
N VAL A 286 -16.06 11.34 -12.98
CA VAL A 286 -16.77 10.06 -12.93
C VAL A 286 -17.53 9.82 -14.23
N GLU A 287 -18.27 10.82 -14.74
CA GLU A 287 -19.00 10.72 -16.01
C GLU A 287 -18.04 10.49 -17.19
N ASP A 288 -16.90 11.19 -17.21
CA ASP A 288 -15.86 11.04 -18.25
C ASP A 288 -15.28 9.62 -18.28
N VAL A 289 -14.86 9.06 -17.14
CA VAL A 289 -14.27 7.70 -17.12
C VAL A 289 -15.31 6.61 -17.42
N LEU A 290 -16.57 6.83 -17.06
CA LEU A 290 -17.67 5.92 -17.41
C LEU A 290 -18.04 5.99 -18.88
N GLY A 291 -17.87 7.13 -19.53
CA GLY A 291 -18.10 7.35 -20.96
C GLY A 291 -17.03 6.79 -21.88
N GLN A 292 -15.84 6.46 -21.38
CA GLN A 292 -14.75 5.92 -22.18
C GLN A 292 -15.01 4.46 -22.61
N SER A 293 -14.63 4.13 -23.84
CA SER A 293 -14.90 2.83 -24.48
C SER A 293 -13.97 1.67 -24.07
N ALA A 294 -12.87 1.95 -23.35
CA ALA A 294 -11.94 0.91 -22.93
C ALA A 294 -12.63 -0.10 -21.99
N ASP A 295 -12.41 -1.39 -22.22
CA ASP A 295 -12.93 -2.44 -21.36
C ASP A 295 -12.05 -2.66 -20.12
N ARG A 296 -12.51 -3.51 -19.19
CA ARG A 296 -11.80 -3.79 -17.95
C ARG A 296 -10.46 -4.51 -18.18
N GLU A 297 -10.36 -5.35 -19.19
CA GLU A 297 -9.11 -6.06 -19.52
C GLU A 297 -8.04 -5.07 -20.01
N ALA A 298 -8.43 -4.07 -20.81
CA ALA A 298 -7.52 -3.01 -21.24
C ALA A 298 -6.99 -2.16 -20.05
N VAL A 299 -7.86 -1.81 -19.09
CA VAL A 299 -7.44 -1.11 -17.85
C VAL A 299 -6.45 -1.96 -17.06
N ARG A 300 -6.78 -3.24 -16.85
CA ARG A 300 -5.91 -4.18 -16.14
C ARG A 300 -4.56 -4.36 -16.85
N ALA A 301 -4.55 -4.60 -18.14
CA ALA A 301 -3.33 -4.81 -18.91
C ALA A 301 -2.40 -3.59 -18.84
N ALA A 302 -2.95 -2.38 -18.99
CA ALA A 302 -2.20 -1.14 -18.87
C ALA A 302 -1.63 -0.95 -17.44
N PHE A 303 -2.38 -1.30 -16.41
CA PHE A 303 -1.91 -1.25 -15.03
C PHE A 303 -0.78 -2.26 -14.77
N LEU A 304 -0.91 -3.51 -15.20
CA LEU A 304 0.12 -4.54 -15.01
C LEU A 304 1.42 -4.17 -15.75
N ALA A 305 1.33 -3.49 -16.89
CA ALA A 305 2.49 -2.99 -17.61
C ALA A 305 3.32 -1.95 -16.80
N LYS A 306 2.73 -1.32 -15.78
CA LYS A 306 3.48 -0.44 -14.84
C LYS A 306 4.33 -1.21 -13.82
N GLY A 307 4.20 -2.55 -13.73
CA GLY A 307 4.99 -3.39 -12.82
C GLY A 307 4.68 -3.12 -11.34
N LEU A 308 3.43 -2.81 -11.01
CA LEU A 308 2.94 -2.61 -9.65
C LEU A 308 2.22 -3.84 -9.08
N ASP A 309 2.23 -4.94 -9.82
CA ASP A 309 1.83 -6.25 -9.34
C ASP A 309 2.83 -6.82 -8.31
N ARG A 310 2.36 -7.79 -7.52
CA ARG A 310 3.15 -8.40 -6.44
C ARG A 310 4.44 -9.04 -6.96
N HIS A 311 4.36 -9.76 -8.08
CA HIS A 311 5.50 -10.45 -8.67
C HIS A 311 6.59 -9.46 -9.11
N SER A 312 6.23 -8.42 -9.86
CA SER A 312 7.15 -7.38 -10.34
C SER A 312 7.81 -6.60 -9.19
N ILE A 313 7.03 -6.19 -8.20
CA ILE A 313 7.56 -5.50 -7.01
C ILE A 313 8.49 -6.41 -6.20
N THR A 314 8.13 -7.68 -6.01
CA THR A 314 8.97 -8.63 -5.27
C THR A 314 10.26 -8.91 -6.00
N ARG A 315 10.25 -9.05 -7.33
CA ARG A 315 11.47 -9.23 -8.14
C ARG A 315 12.44 -8.04 -7.98
N ARG A 316 11.91 -6.81 -7.98
CA ARG A 316 12.72 -5.61 -7.71
C ARG A 316 13.33 -5.63 -6.30
N LEU A 317 12.55 -6.06 -5.29
CA LEU A 317 13.03 -6.19 -3.92
C LEU A 317 14.13 -7.25 -3.80
N VAL A 318 13.97 -8.41 -4.44
CA VAL A 318 14.99 -9.47 -4.47
C VAL A 318 16.28 -8.96 -5.14
N GLY A 319 16.17 -8.20 -6.22
CA GLY A 319 17.33 -7.56 -6.88
C GLY A 319 18.12 -6.66 -5.92
N ILE A 320 17.43 -5.91 -5.05
CA ILE A 320 18.09 -5.08 -4.01
C ILE A 320 18.87 -5.95 -3.02
N TYR A 321 18.29 -7.08 -2.57
CA TYR A 321 18.99 -8.00 -1.67
C TYR A 321 20.24 -8.61 -2.31
N GLU A 322 20.14 -9.05 -3.56
CA GLU A 322 21.26 -9.63 -4.30
C GLU A 322 22.39 -8.62 -4.55
N GLU A 323 22.04 -7.37 -4.85
CA GLU A 323 23.03 -6.29 -5.01
C GLU A 323 23.80 -6.06 -3.70
N LEU A 324 23.10 -5.96 -2.58
CA LEU A 324 23.70 -5.76 -1.26
C LEU A 324 24.58 -6.93 -0.83
N ALA A 325 24.10 -8.17 -1.02
CA ALA A 325 24.87 -9.37 -0.68
C ALA A 325 26.16 -9.47 -1.47
N ARG A 326 26.16 -9.13 -2.77
CA ARG A 326 27.36 -9.10 -3.62
C ARG A 326 28.32 -7.98 -3.22
N GLY A 327 27.81 -6.82 -2.80
CA GLY A 327 28.64 -5.69 -2.35
C GLY A 327 29.41 -5.97 -1.06
N ALA A 328 28.83 -6.78 -0.16
CA ALA A 328 29.45 -7.16 1.12
C ALA A 328 30.55 -8.24 0.99
N GLN A 329 30.66 -8.93 -0.14
CA GLN A 329 31.65 -9.96 -0.41
C GLN A 329 32.95 -9.42 -1.07
N ARG A 330 32.94 -8.15 -1.47
CA ARG A 330 34.09 -7.43 -2.02
C ARG A 330 34.78 -6.59 -0.95
#